data_33be5afea93515a25c03c9594966ec5d
#
_entry.id   33be5afea93515a25c03c9594966ec5d
#
_cell.length_a   1.000
_cell.length_b   1.000
_cell.length_c   1.000
_cell.angle_alpha   90.00
_cell.angle_beta   90.00
_cell.angle_gamma   90.00
#
_symmetry.space_group_name_H-M   'P 1'
#
loop_
_entity.id
_entity.type
_entity.pdbx_description
1 polymer ?
#
loop_
_entity_poly.entity_id
_entity_poly.type
_entity_poly.pdbx_seq_one_letter_code
_entity_poly.pdbx_strand_id
1 'polypeptide(L)'
;ILILICALMTSVGIVKEKEMGTMEVLLVSPMKPVYIILAKAIPYLLLSIVNVATILALSYFLLKVPIAGSLVLLVAVSILYALVSLCLGLLISTIADTQQAAMLISAMVLMLPVILLSGMVFPIENMPDILQWLSNIVPAKWYIIAVKDVMIKGLSAGAILKEIGILSFMVIFLVILSVKRFKTRL
;
A
#
# COMPACT_ATOMS: atom_id res chain seq x y z
N ILE A 1 -2.13 -8.85 3.82
CA ILE A 1 -2.03 -9.48 2.49
C ILE A 1 -2.06 -8.42 1.40
N LEU A 2 -3.06 -7.51 1.35
CA LEU A 2 -3.22 -6.49 0.31
C LEU A 2 -1.94 -5.65 0.10
N ILE A 3 -1.36 -5.10 1.17
CA ILE A 3 -0.13 -4.29 1.10
C ILE A 3 1.06 -5.09 0.53
N LEU A 4 1.19 -6.34 0.92
CA LEU A 4 2.28 -7.21 0.46
C LEU A 4 2.15 -7.47 -1.04
N ILE A 5 0.98 -7.89 -1.50
CA ILE A 5 0.76 -8.20 -2.92
C ILE A 5 0.99 -6.95 -3.77
N CYS A 6 0.35 -5.83 -3.41
CA CYS A 6 0.47 -4.59 -4.19
C CYS A 6 1.91 -4.05 -4.23
N ALA A 7 2.59 -4.00 -3.09
CA ALA A 7 3.94 -3.49 -3.01
C ALA A 7 4.98 -4.44 -3.64
N LEU A 8 4.84 -5.77 -3.42
CA LEU A 8 5.70 -6.77 -4.06
C LEU A 8 5.58 -6.72 -5.58
N MET A 9 4.36 -6.78 -6.11
CA MET A 9 4.15 -6.75 -7.56
C MET A 9 4.72 -5.48 -8.18
N THR A 10 4.51 -4.34 -7.52
CA THR A 10 5.03 -3.05 -8.01
C THR A 10 6.55 -2.99 -7.95
N SER A 11 7.17 -3.36 -6.82
CA SER A 11 8.62 -3.28 -6.64
C SER A 11 9.34 -4.24 -7.58
N VAL A 12 8.92 -5.49 -7.64
CA VAL A 12 9.52 -6.52 -8.50
C VAL A 12 9.33 -6.19 -9.97
N GLY A 13 8.13 -5.73 -10.37
CA GLY A 13 7.86 -5.38 -11.76
C GLY A 13 8.75 -4.24 -12.28
N ILE A 14 9.00 -3.22 -11.45
CA ILE A 14 9.87 -2.09 -11.82
C ILE A 14 11.34 -2.51 -11.80
N VAL A 15 11.76 -3.26 -10.77
CA VAL A 15 13.15 -3.73 -10.67
C VAL A 15 13.49 -4.72 -11.78
N LYS A 16 12.54 -5.55 -12.22
CA LYS A 16 12.70 -6.44 -13.38
C LYS A 16 13.10 -5.67 -14.64
N GLU A 17 12.46 -4.54 -14.91
CA GLU A 17 12.79 -3.72 -16.08
C GLU A 17 14.13 -3.00 -15.93
N LYS A 18 14.49 -2.62 -14.69
CA LYS A 18 15.81 -2.08 -14.36
C LYS A 18 16.90 -3.15 -14.61
N GLU A 19 16.68 -4.38 -14.16
CA GLU A 19 17.58 -5.50 -14.31
C GLU A 19 17.76 -5.95 -15.77
N MET A 20 16.70 -5.83 -16.59
CA MET A 20 16.73 -6.11 -18.03
C MET A 20 17.31 -4.97 -18.89
N GLY A 21 17.70 -3.83 -18.31
CA GLY A 21 18.21 -2.67 -19.03
C GLY A 21 17.15 -1.89 -19.84
N THR A 22 15.90 -2.33 -19.83
CA THR A 22 14.81 -1.66 -20.57
C THR A 22 14.46 -0.30 -19.96
N MET A 23 14.83 -0.06 -18.70
CA MET A 23 14.66 1.23 -18.04
C MET A 23 15.51 2.32 -18.66
N GLU A 24 16.72 2.00 -19.12
CA GLU A 24 17.64 2.95 -19.78
C GLU A 24 17.05 3.47 -21.09
N VAL A 25 16.39 2.60 -21.86
CA VAL A 25 15.72 2.98 -23.11
C VAL A 25 14.55 3.96 -22.84
N LEU A 26 13.83 3.79 -21.74
CA LEU A 26 12.76 4.70 -21.33
C LEU A 26 13.30 6.07 -20.89
N LEU A 27 14.51 6.11 -20.33
CA LEU A 27 15.14 7.32 -19.82
C LEU A 27 15.73 8.20 -20.93
N VAL A 28 16.13 7.61 -22.06
CA VAL A 28 16.57 8.34 -23.26
C VAL A 28 15.38 9.02 -23.97
N SER A 29 14.15 8.59 -23.67
CA SER A 29 12.94 9.21 -24.17
C SER A 29 12.73 10.61 -23.55
N PRO A 30 12.26 11.62 -24.30
CA PRO A 30 12.01 12.97 -23.81
C PRO A 30 10.81 13.07 -22.84
N MET A 31 10.38 11.96 -22.26
CA MET A 31 9.24 11.88 -21.34
C MET A 31 9.65 12.26 -19.91
N LYS A 32 8.76 12.99 -19.23
CA LYS A 32 8.99 13.31 -17.82
C LYS A 32 8.91 12.02 -16.97
N PRO A 33 9.82 11.82 -15.98
CA PRO A 33 9.83 10.62 -15.12
C PRO A 33 8.49 10.28 -14.45
N VAL A 34 7.70 11.31 -14.17
CA VAL A 34 6.37 11.15 -13.57
C VAL A 34 5.41 10.34 -14.46
N TYR A 35 5.45 10.53 -15.79
CA TYR A 35 4.61 9.75 -16.70
C TYR A 35 5.01 8.29 -16.76
N ILE A 36 6.30 7.98 -16.66
CA ILE A 36 6.80 6.61 -16.61
C ILE A 36 6.31 5.92 -15.34
N ILE A 37 6.39 6.60 -14.19
CA ILE A 37 5.91 6.08 -12.91
C ILE A 37 4.40 5.84 -12.95
N LEU A 38 3.62 6.79 -13.48
CA LEU A 38 2.17 6.65 -13.59
C LEU A 38 1.76 5.52 -14.53
N ALA A 39 2.37 5.44 -15.71
CA ALA A 39 2.10 4.37 -16.67
C ALA A 39 2.33 2.98 -16.09
N LYS A 40 3.32 2.84 -15.18
CA LYS A 40 3.61 1.59 -14.49
C LYS A 40 2.70 1.35 -13.29
N ALA A 41 2.29 2.40 -12.59
CA ALA A 41 1.39 2.26 -11.45
C ALA A 41 -0.03 1.84 -11.86
N ILE A 42 -0.52 2.25 -13.04
CA ILE A 42 -1.88 1.95 -13.50
C ILE A 42 -2.19 0.45 -13.57
N PRO A 43 -1.39 -0.42 -14.22
CA PRO A 43 -1.70 -1.86 -14.27
C PRO A 43 -1.67 -2.51 -12.87
N TYR A 44 -0.77 -2.10 -12.00
CA TYR A 44 -0.74 -2.60 -10.63
C TYR A 44 -1.92 -2.10 -9.79
N LEU A 45 -2.40 -0.90 -10.06
CA LEU A 45 -3.61 -0.38 -9.43
C LEU A 45 -4.85 -1.18 -9.86
N LEU A 46 -4.96 -1.54 -11.13
CA LEU A 46 -6.04 -2.41 -11.62
C LEU A 46 -5.98 -3.79 -10.95
N LEU A 47 -4.80 -4.39 -10.85
CA LEU A 47 -4.62 -5.65 -10.12
C LEU A 47 -4.99 -5.52 -8.64
N SER A 48 -4.68 -4.39 -8.03
CA SER A 48 -5.04 -4.11 -6.63
C SER A 48 -6.55 -4.01 -6.43
N ILE A 49 -7.27 -3.41 -7.39
CA ILE A 49 -8.74 -3.35 -7.36
C ILE A 49 -9.34 -4.76 -7.46
N VAL A 50 -8.81 -5.61 -8.34
CA VAL A 50 -9.25 -7.01 -8.44
C VAL A 50 -8.99 -7.75 -7.14
N ASN A 51 -7.82 -7.57 -6.51
CA ASN A 51 -7.51 -8.15 -5.20
C ASN A 51 -8.48 -7.68 -4.10
N VAL A 52 -8.77 -6.37 -4.05
CA VAL A 52 -9.75 -5.82 -3.10
C VAL A 52 -11.12 -6.46 -3.31
N ALA A 53 -11.59 -6.52 -4.55
CA ALA A 53 -12.87 -7.14 -4.88
C ALA A 53 -12.91 -8.61 -4.47
N THR A 54 -11.84 -9.36 -4.73
CA THR A 54 -11.73 -10.77 -4.35
C THR A 54 -11.75 -10.95 -2.83
N ILE A 55 -10.99 -10.15 -2.07
CA ILE A 55 -10.95 -10.20 -0.61
C ILE A 55 -12.32 -9.87 -0.02
N LEU A 56 -13.00 -8.85 -0.52
CA LEU A 56 -14.33 -8.48 -0.05
C LEU A 56 -15.37 -9.53 -0.40
N ALA A 57 -15.33 -10.12 -1.59
CA ALA A 57 -16.19 -11.21 -1.99
C ALA A 57 -15.99 -12.45 -1.09
N LEU A 58 -14.75 -12.86 -0.85
CA LEU A 58 -14.44 -13.97 0.05
C LEU A 58 -14.90 -13.68 1.49
N SER A 59 -14.71 -12.45 1.97
CA SER A 59 -15.16 -12.04 3.30
C SER A 59 -16.67 -12.15 3.43
N TYR A 60 -17.42 -11.73 2.42
CA TYR A 60 -18.87 -11.79 2.44
C TYR A 60 -19.43 -13.20 2.23
N PHE A 61 -18.98 -13.90 1.17
CA PHE A 61 -19.55 -15.20 0.78
C PHE A 61 -19.03 -16.36 1.62
N LEU A 62 -17.71 -16.39 1.91
CA LEU A 62 -17.09 -17.53 2.60
C LEU A 62 -17.11 -17.35 4.11
N LEU A 63 -16.68 -16.17 4.60
CA LEU A 63 -16.59 -15.90 6.03
C LEU A 63 -17.90 -15.38 6.63
N LYS A 64 -18.90 -15.07 5.78
CA LYS A 64 -20.23 -14.55 6.20
C LYS A 64 -20.12 -13.34 7.13
N VAL A 65 -19.08 -12.52 6.98
CA VAL A 65 -18.92 -11.29 7.75
C VAL A 65 -19.91 -10.26 7.23
N PRO A 66 -20.85 -9.78 8.06
CA PRO A 66 -21.84 -8.79 7.60
C PRO A 66 -21.14 -7.46 7.27
N ILE A 67 -21.52 -6.84 6.17
CA ILE A 67 -21.12 -5.48 5.83
C ILE A 67 -22.21 -4.56 6.38
N ALA A 68 -22.02 -4.10 7.61
CA ALA A 68 -22.99 -3.23 8.29
C ALA A 68 -23.02 -1.80 7.72
N GLY A 69 -21.90 -1.35 7.16
CA GLY A 69 -21.73 -0.01 6.59
C GLY A 69 -21.82 0.05 5.06
N SER A 70 -21.42 1.18 4.50
CA SER A 70 -21.43 1.42 3.06
C SER A 70 -20.32 0.64 2.35
N LEU A 71 -20.69 -0.24 1.41
CA LEU A 71 -19.75 -0.99 0.57
C LEU A 71 -18.88 -0.03 -0.28
N VAL A 72 -19.47 1.07 -0.77
CA VAL A 72 -18.74 2.07 -1.55
C VAL A 72 -17.62 2.70 -0.72
N LEU A 73 -17.90 3.02 0.53
CA LEU A 73 -16.91 3.58 1.47
C LEU A 73 -15.78 2.58 1.75
N LEU A 74 -16.14 1.31 1.95
CA LEU A 74 -15.19 0.22 2.19
C LEU A 74 -14.24 0.05 1.00
N VAL A 75 -14.79 0.05 -0.23
CA VAL A 75 -13.99 -0.03 -1.45
C VAL A 75 -13.10 1.20 -1.61
N ALA A 76 -13.60 2.40 -1.37
CA ALA A 76 -12.83 3.64 -1.46
C ALA A 76 -11.63 3.64 -0.51
N VAL A 77 -11.82 3.26 0.75
CA VAL A 77 -10.72 3.14 1.74
C VAL A 77 -9.72 2.06 1.34
N SER A 78 -10.20 0.95 0.78
CA SER A 78 -9.33 -0.15 0.31
C SER A 78 -8.50 0.27 -0.90
N ILE A 79 -9.07 1.04 -1.84
CA ILE A 79 -8.32 1.62 -2.97
C ILE A 79 -7.28 2.62 -2.47
N LEU A 80 -7.64 3.46 -1.50
CA LEU A 80 -6.70 4.41 -0.90
C LEU A 80 -5.51 3.68 -0.25
N TYR A 81 -5.78 2.60 0.47
CA TYR A 81 -4.74 1.76 1.06
C TYR A 81 -3.89 1.03 0.00
N ALA A 82 -4.50 0.58 -1.10
CA ALA A 82 -3.78 0.03 -2.24
C ALA A 82 -2.84 1.06 -2.86
N LEU A 83 -3.26 2.33 -2.97
CA LEU A 83 -2.39 3.42 -3.44
C LEU A 83 -1.18 3.63 -2.51
N VAL A 84 -1.37 3.63 -1.18
CA VAL A 84 -0.25 3.67 -0.22
C VAL A 84 0.72 2.51 -0.47
N SER A 85 0.18 1.31 -0.67
CA SER A 85 0.97 0.09 -0.90
C SER A 85 1.77 0.16 -2.20
N LEU A 86 1.17 0.66 -3.28
CA LEU A 86 1.84 0.92 -4.56
C LEU A 86 3.00 1.92 -4.39
N CYS A 87 2.77 3.01 -3.67
CA CYS A 87 3.80 4.02 -3.40
C CYS A 87 4.96 3.45 -2.59
N LEU A 88 4.70 2.57 -1.62
CA LEU A 88 5.74 1.84 -0.89
C LEU A 88 6.52 0.91 -1.81
N GLY A 89 5.84 0.18 -2.71
CA GLY A 89 6.49 -0.65 -3.72
C GLY A 89 7.39 0.15 -4.66
N LEU A 90 6.92 1.33 -5.11
CA LEU A 90 7.74 2.28 -5.89
C LEU A 90 8.98 2.70 -5.12
N LEU A 91 8.85 3.02 -3.84
CA LEU A 91 9.96 3.44 -3.00
C LEU A 91 10.98 2.31 -2.82
N ILE A 92 10.53 1.07 -2.60
CA ILE A 92 11.40 -0.11 -2.51
C ILE A 92 12.14 -0.33 -3.83
N SER A 93 11.49 -0.16 -4.98
CA SER A 93 12.13 -0.30 -6.30
C SER A 93 13.28 0.69 -6.53
N THR A 94 13.30 1.82 -5.82
CA THR A 94 14.43 2.79 -5.90
C THR A 94 15.67 2.34 -5.12
N ILE A 95 15.51 1.40 -4.18
CA ILE A 95 16.57 0.92 -3.29
C ILE A 95 17.11 -0.43 -3.80
N ALA A 96 16.23 -1.26 -4.34
CA ALA A 96 16.58 -2.59 -4.83
C ALA A 96 17.17 -2.54 -6.25
N ASP A 97 18.23 -3.30 -6.47
CA ASP A 97 18.89 -3.42 -7.79
C ASP A 97 18.56 -4.75 -8.48
N THR A 98 18.09 -5.76 -7.73
CA THR A 98 17.69 -7.07 -8.26
C THR A 98 16.28 -7.44 -7.81
N GLN A 99 15.59 -8.27 -8.60
CA GLN A 99 14.26 -8.76 -8.25
C GLN A 99 14.25 -9.50 -6.90
N GLN A 100 15.30 -10.29 -6.64
CA GLN A 100 15.44 -11.01 -5.37
C GLN A 100 15.57 -10.03 -4.19
N ALA A 101 16.39 -8.99 -4.33
CA ALA A 101 16.52 -7.96 -3.31
C ALA A 101 15.18 -7.22 -3.08
N ALA A 102 14.46 -6.88 -4.16
CA ALA A 102 13.14 -6.25 -4.06
C ALA A 102 12.13 -7.12 -3.30
N MET A 103 12.10 -8.43 -3.57
CA MET A 103 11.24 -9.38 -2.86
C MET A 103 11.58 -9.45 -1.36
N LEU A 104 12.86 -9.61 -1.03
CA LEU A 104 13.32 -9.72 0.37
C LEU A 104 13.05 -8.43 1.15
N ILE A 105 13.40 -7.27 0.57
CA ILE A 105 13.16 -5.98 1.21
C ILE A 105 11.66 -5.76 1.42
N SER A 106 10.83 -6.02 0.39
CA SER A 106 9.38 -5.87 0.52
C SER A 106 8.79 -6.79 1.59
N ALA A 107 9.23 -8.05 1.64
CA ALA A 107 8.76 -8.99 2.65
C ALA A 107 9.18 -8.54 4.06
N MET A 108 10.45 -8.20 4.28
CA MET A 108 10.94 -7.80 5.60
C MET A 108 10.38 -6.46 6.06
N VAL A 109 10.44 -5.43 5.20
CA VAL A 109 10.07 -4.06 5.56
C VAL A 109 8.55 -3.88 5.70
N LEU A 110 7.76 -4.67 4.98
CA LEU A 110 6.30 -4.55 5.04
C LEU A 110 5.67 -5.60 5.94
N MET A 111 6.08 -6.86 5.86
CA MET A 111 5.41 -7.94 6.57
C MET A 111 5.63 -7.85 8.08
N LEU A 112 6.87 -7.63 8.54
CA LEU A 112 7.16 -7.56 9.98
C LEU A 112 6.42 -6.42 10.68
N PRO A 113 6.51 -5.14 10.21
CA PRO A 113 5.76 -4.07 10.85
C PRO A 113 4.24 -4.24 10.74
N VAL A 114 3.74 -4.78 9.62
CA VAL A 114 2.30 -5.00 9.47
C VAL A 114 1.78 -6.05 10.44
N ILE A 115 2.47 -7.16 10.62
CA ILE A 115 2.05 -8.22 11.55
C ILE A 115 2.14 -7.72 13.00
N LEU A 116 3.25 -7.07 13.36
CA LEU A 116 3.53 -6.68 14.74
C LEU A 116 2.79 -5.40 15.16
N LEU A 117 2.80 -4.36 14.32
CA LEU A 117 2.40 -3.00 14.68
C LEU A 117 1.04 -2.56 14.13
N SER A 118 0.33 -3.43 13.39
CA SER A 118 -1.00 -3.08 12.86
C SER A 118 -2.15 -3.20 13.87
N GLY A 119 -1.90 -3.80 15.02
CA GLY A 119 -2.95 -4.10 16.00
C GLY A 119 -3.83 -5.30 15.62
N MET A 120 -3.40 -6.11 14.63
CA MET A 120 -4.16 -7.29 14.19
C MET A 120 -3.89 -8.51 15.08
N VAL A 121 -2.63 -8.76 15.39
CA VAL A 121 -2.19 -9.92 16.22
C VAL A 121 -2.04 -9.50 17.67
N PHE A 122 -1.37 -8.39 17.91
CA PHE A 122 -1.15 -7.85 19.26
C PHE A 122 -1.92 -6.54 19.41
N PRO A 123 -2.80 -6.40 20.42
CA PRO A 123 -3.44 -5.13 20.74
C PRO A 123 -2.41 -4.04 20.99
N ILE A 124 -2.53 -2.90 20.31
CA ILE A 124 -1.56 -1.81 20.38
C ILE A 124 -1.49 -1.24 21.81
N GLU A 125 -2.60 -1.28 22.52
CA GLU A 125 -2.74 -0.78 23.90
C GLU A 125 -1.80 -1.51 24.90
N ASN A 126 -1.44 -2.76 24.60
CA ASN A 126 -0.56 -3.59 25.44
C ASN A 126 0.92 -3.48 25.07
N MET A 127 1.26 -2.62 24.08
CA MET A 127 2.64 -2.44 23.65
C MET A 127 3.32 -1.33 24.45
N PRO A 128 4.66 -1.37 24.61
CA PRO A 128 5.43 -0.24 25.12
C PRO A 128 5.19 1.03 24.29
N ASP A 129 5.24 2.21 24.92
CA ASP A 129 4.93 3.51 24.30
C ASP A 129 5.69 3.77 23.00
N ILE A 130 6.95 3.32 22.92
CA ILE A 130 7.79 3.45 21.72
C ILE A 130 7.17 2.69 20.53
N LEU A 131 6.67 1.47 20.75
CA LEU A 131 6.03 0.67 19.69
C LEU A 131 4.66 1.23 19.34
N GLN A 132 3.92 1.77 20.29
CA GLN A 132 2.66 2.47 20.01
C GLN A 132 2.89 3.68 19.12
N TRP A 133 3.97 4.43 19.37
CA TRP A 133 4.32 5.57 18.51
C TRP A 133 4.72 5.13 17.11
N LEU A 134 5.58 4.11 16.99
CA LEU A 134 5.98 3.52 15.70
C LEU A 134 4.78 2.95 14.92
N SER A 135 3.78 2.40 15.60
CA SER A 135 2.57 1.87 14.96
C SER A 135 1.81 2.93 14.16
N ASN A 136 1.93 4.22 14.53
CA ASN A 136 1.26 5.31 13.80
C ASN A 136 1.84 5.55 12.40
N ILE A 137 3.09 5.12 12.16
CA ILE A 137 3.75 5.23 10.85
C ILE A 137 3.30 4.10 9.93
N VAL A 138 2.78 3.00 10.48
CA VAL A 138 2.36 1.83 9.70
C VAL A 138 0.97 2.06 9.10
N PRO A 139 0.85 2.12 7.76
CA PRO A 139 -0.44 2.41 7.11
C PRO A 139 -1.50 1.33 7.37
N ALA A 140 -1.08 0.09 7.59
CA ALA A 140 -1.98 -1.03 7.88
C ALA A 140 -2.82 -0.81 9.14
N LYS A 141 -2.30 -0.14 10.16
CA LYS A 141 -3.04 0.22 11.37
C LYS A 141 -4.30 1.03 11.02
N TRP A 142 -4.13 2.11 10.30
CA TRP A 142 -5.21 3.02 9.94
C TRP A 142 -6.24 2.37 9.02
N TYR A 143 -5.77 1.54 8.10
CA TYR A 143 -6.66 0.75 7.24
C TYR A 143 -7.49 -0.26 8.04
N ILE A 144 -6.89 -0.99 8.97
CA ILE A 144 -7.60 -1.98 9.80
C ILE A 144 -8.65 -1.30 10.69
N ILE A 145 -8.32 -0.15 11.28
CA ILE A 145 -9.28 0.65 12.07
C ILE A 145 -10.46 1.05 11.17
N ALA A 146 -10.18 1.67 10.01
CA ALA A 146 -11.22 2.12 9.09
C ALA A 146 -12.11 0.97 8.60
N VAL A 147 -11.53 -0.18 8.24
CA VAL A 147 -12.29 -1.36 7.81
C VAL A 147 -13.17 -1.90 8.93
N LYS A 148 -12.65 -2.02 10.16
CA LYS A 148 -13.44 -2.47 11.32
C LYS A 148 -14.61 -1.52 11.60
N ASP A 149 -14.37 -0.22 11.53
CA ASP A 149 -15.36 0.81 11.82
C ASP A 149 -16.47 0.84 10.77
N VAL A 150 -16.14 0.69 9.49
CA VAL A 150 -17.12 0.62 8.41
C VAL A 150 -17.81 -0.74 8.36
N MET A 151 -17.06 -1.84 8.35
CA MET A 151 -17.58 -3.17 8.06
C MET A 151 -18.34 -3.77 9.25
N ILE A 152 -17.85 -3.58 10.48
CA ILE A 152 -18.39 -4.19 11.69
C ILE A 152 -19.33 -3.23 12.43
N LYS A 153 -18.87 -1.97 12.62
CA LYS A 153 -19.65 -0.98 13.39
C LYS A 153 -20.65 -0.20 12.53
N GLY A 154 -20.56 -0.31 11.19
CA GLY A 154 -21.48 0.38 10.28
C GLY A 154 -21.36 1.91 10.30
N LEU A 155 -20.19 2.45 10.69
CA LEU A 155 -20.00 3.88 10.81
C LEU A 155 -19.99 4.59 9.44
N SER A 156 -20.44 5.82 9.43
CA SER A 156 -20.46 6.68 8.24
C SER A 156 -19.07 7.26 7.91
N ALA A 157 -18.92 7.82 6.70
CA ALA A 157 -17.69 8.46 6.26
C ALA A 157 -17.16 9.54 7.22
N GLY A 158 -18.06 10.26 7.90
CA GLY A 158 -17.67 11.30 8.86
C GLY A 158 -16.89 10.77 10.06
N ALA A 159 -17.15 9.53 10.48
CA ALA A 159 -16.47 8.92 11.62
C ALA A 159 -15.04 8.46 11.31
N ILE A 160 -14.73 8.14 10.03
CA ILE A 160 -13.42 7.65 9.59
C ILE A 160 -12.60 8.71 8.83
N LEU A 161 -12.98 9.99 8.92
CA LEU A 161 -12.25 11.08 8.25
C LEU A 161 -10.80 11.19 8.69
N LYS A 162 -10.50 10.87 9.94
CA LYS A 162 -9.14 10.85 10.48
C LYS A 162 -8.27 9.80 9.76
N GLU A 163 -8.77 8.60 9.63
CA GLU A 163 -8.08 7.47 8.97
C GLU A 163 -7.87 7.75 7.48
N ILE A 164 -8.89 8.26 6.80
CA ILE A 164 -8.80 8.69 5.40
C ILE A 164 -7.78 9.82 5.25
N GLY A 165 -7.81 10.81 6.14
CA GLY A 165 -6.86 11.93 6.12
C GLY A 165 -5.41 11.47 6.27
N ILE A 166 -5.14 10.57 7.21
CA ILE A 166 -3.81 10.03 7.44
C ILE A 166 -3.33 9.19 6.25
N LEU A 167 -4.17 8.30 5.73
CA LEU A 167 -3.82 7.50 4.55
C LEU A 167 -3.56 8.38 3.32
N SER A 168 -4.39 9.41 3.10
CA SER A 168 -4.20 10.37 2.00
C SER A 168 -2.90 11.15 2.15
N PHE A 169 -2.58 11.60 3.36
CA PHE A 169 -1.30 12.26 3.65
C PHE A 169 -0.12 11.32 3.37
N MET A 170 -0.22 10.04 3.76
CA MET A 170 0.80 9.04 3.49
C MET A 170 1.01 8.84 1.98
N VAL A 171 -0.06 8.78 1.17
CA VAL A 171 0.05 8.70 -0.30
C VAL A 171 0.85 9.88 -0.84
N ILE A 172 0.44 11.10 -0.49
CA ILE A 172 1.10 12.33 -0.98
C ILE A 172 2.57 12.34 -0.58
N PHE A 173 2.87 12.06 0.68
CA PHE A 173 4.23 12.02 1.19
C PHE A 173 5.10 10.99 0.46
N LEU A 174 4.59 9.76 0.29
CA LEU A 174 5.31 8.68 -0.38
C LEU A 174 5.51 8.95 -1.88
N VAL A 175 4.52 9.55 -2.56
CA VAL A 175 4.67 9.95 -3.97
C VAL A 175 5.77 10.99 -4.12
N ILE A 176 5.77 12.03 -3.28
CA ILE A 176 6.81 13.07 -3.32
C ILE A 176 8.20 12.46 -3.07
N LEU A 177 8.30 11.56 -2.10
CA LEU A 177 9.55 10.90 -1.74
C LEU A 177 10.03 9.98 -2.89
N SER A 178 9.14 9.22 -3.50
CA SER A 178 9.45 8.34 -4.63
C SER A 178 9.93 9.13 -5.85
N VAL A 179 9.23 10.22 -6.20
CA VAL A 179 9.62 11.08 -7.34
C VAL A 179 10.98 11.73 -7.10
N LYS A 180 11.24 12.23 -5.89
CA LYS A 180 12.56 12.80 -5.54
C LYS A 180 13.69 11.78 -5.66
N ARG A 181 13.49 10.58 -5.14
CA ARG A 181 14.51 9.52 -5.20
C ARG A 181 14.72 8.99 -6.62
N PHE A 182 13.66 8.90 -7.40
CA PHE A 182 13.76 8.51 -8.81
C PHE A 182 14.61 9.50 -9.62
N LYS A 183 14.50 10.81 -9.33
CA LYS A 183 15.28 11.87 -10.00
C LYS A 183 16.75 11.91 -9.59
N THR A 184 17.12 11.39 -8.42
CA THR A 184 18.50 11.49 -7.89
C THR A 184 19.36 10.28 -8.26
N ARG A 185 18.77 9.19 -8.76
CA ARG A 185 19.49 7.99 -9.19
C ARG A 185 19.51 7.77 -10.72
N LEU A 186 19.08 8.76 -11.45
CA LEU A 186 19.18 8.95 -12.90
C LEU A 186 20.25 9.98 -13.22
#